data_d6bed8e550bfa919dae08036df6078f0
#
_entry.id   d6bed8e550bfa919dae08036df6078f0
#
_cell.length_a   1.000
_cell.length_b   1.000
_cell.length_c   1.000
_cell.angle_alpha   90.00
_cell.angle_beta   90.00
_cell.angle_gamma   90.00
#
_symmetry.space_group_name_H-M   'P 1'
#
loop_
_entity.id
_entity.type
_entity.pdbx_description
1 polymer ?
#
loop_
_entity_poly.entity_id
_entity_poly.type
_entity_poly.pdbx_seq_one_letter_code
_entity_poly.pdbx_strand_id
1 'polypeptide(L)'
;DIESITNEAKEVQNYKEALLRGFSLVSDTKLLLKKHIIEIQEILEQNDAGIRKQAGTNLKNAQTGEVIYTPPQDYETIQELLTNLEIYINEPNDIDSLINMAIIHHQFESIHPFYDGNGRTGRIINILYLILKDLLDIPVLYLSRYIITHKADYYRLLQEVRTEDKWEEWILYILEAVEQTSLETIELINSISDLMIKIQDKISQELPKIYSKDLVEILFMHPYTKIDFLVDRLNITRKTASKYLNELENIGI
;
A
#
# COMPACT_ATOMS: atom_id res chain seq x y z
N ASP A 1 -0.63 -12.48 27.71
CA ASP A 1 -1.76 -12.94 26.91
C ASP A 1 -1.59 -12.33 25.52
N ILE A 2 -1.25 -13.19 24.54
CA ILE A 2 -1.26 -12.82 23.13
C ILE A 2 -2.73 -12.75 22.75
N GLU A 3 -3.33 -11.56 22.83
CA GLU A 3 -4.62 -11.32 22.20
C GLU A 3 -4.50 -11.74 20.75
N SER A 4 -5.38 -12.63 20.32
CA SER A 4 -5.40 -13.14 18.96
C SER A 4 -5.55 -11.94 18.01
N ILE A 5 -4.52 -11.66 17.22
CA ILE A 5 -4.57 -10.63 16.19
C ILE A 5 -5.78 -10.94 15.29
N THR A 6 -6.69 -9.99 15.12
CA THR A 6 -7.89 -10.19 14.27
C THR A 6 -7.48 -10.44 12.82
N ASN A 7 -8.34 -11.06 12.03
CA ASN A 7 -8.06 -11.31 10.61
C ASN A 7 -7.79 -10.00 9.86
N GLU A 8 -8.53 -8.94 10.19
CA GLU A 8 -8.35 -7.61 9.60
C GLU A 8 -6.97 -7.01 9.94
N ALA A 9 -6.52 -7.18 11.20
CA ALA A 9 -5.20 -6.72 11.60
C ALA A 9 -4.07 -7.51 10.91
N LYS A 10 -4.26 -8.81 10.67
CA LYS A 10 -3.33 -9.62 9.87
C LYS A 10 -3.29 -9.16 8.42
N GLU A 11 -4.45 -8.87 7.83
CA GLU A 11 -4.55 -8.38 6.46
C GLU A 11 -3.79 -7.05 6.27
N VAL A 12 -3.92 -6.11 7.22
CA VAL A 12 -3.18 -4.85 7.22
C VAL A 12 -1.67 -5.09 7.34
N GLN A 13 -1.26 -6.02 8.21
CA GLN A 13 0.14 -6.38 8.37
C GLN A 13 0.71 -7.00 7.09
N ASN A 14 0.02 -7.96 6.50
CA ASN A 14 0.42 -8.59 5.24
C ASN A 14 0.53 -7.55 4.11
N TYR A 15 -0.42 -6.61 4.03
CA TYR A 15 -0.37 -5.53 3.04
C TYR A 15 0.89 -4.66 3.20
N LYS A 16 1.21 -4.28 4.44
CA LYS A 16 2.43 -3.53 4.75
C LYS A 16 3.69 -4.31 4.35
N GLU A 17 3.75 -5.60 4.71
CA GLU A 17 4.92 -6.44 4.40
C GLU A 17 5.09 -6.61 2.89
N ALA A 18 4.00 -6.87 2.15
CA ALA A 18 4.01 -6.98 0.70
C ALA A 18 4.45 -5.69 0.01
N LEU A 19 3.95 -4.53 0.48
CA LEU A 19 4.33 -3.22 -0.04
C LEU A 19 5.83 -2.93 0.19
N LEU A 20 6.34 -3.15 1.40
CA LEU A 20 7.75 -2.93 1.73
C LEU A 20 8.66 -3.89 0.98
N ARG A 21 8.25 -5.14 0.81
CA ARG A 21 9.00 -6.11 -0.01
C ARG A 21 9.04 -5.68 -1.47
N GLY A 22 7.90 -5.30 -2.05
CA GLY A 22 7.84 -4.76 -3.41
C GLY A 22 8.72 -3.52 -3.59
N PHE A 23 8.72 -2.62 -2.63
CA PHE A 23 9.58 -1.44 -2.61
C PHE A 23 11.07 -1.81 -2.64
N SER A 24 11.52 -2.75 -1.80
CA SER A 24 12.90 -3.24 -1.83
C SER A 24 13.26 -3.84 -3.20
N LEU A 25 12.41 -4.70 -3.75
CA LEU A 25 12.64 -5.34 -5.05
C LEU A 25 12.81 -4.34 -6.19
N VAL A 26 11.93 -3.32 -6.24
CA VAL A 26 11.98 -2.28 -7.29
C VAL A 26 13.18 -1.35 -7.07
N SER A 27 13.49 -0.97 -5.82
CA SER A 27 14.64 -0.13 -5.49
C SER A 27 15.97 -0.78 -5.89
N ASP A 28 16.08 -2.09 -5.67
CA ASP A 28 17.30 -2.86 -5.96
C ASP A 28 17.48 -3.13 -7.46
N THR A 29 16.39 -3.48 -8.15
CA THR A 29 16.45 -3.93 -9.55
C THR A 29 16.21 -2.81 -10.56
N LYS A 30 15.56 -1.71 -10.14
CA LYS A 30 15.02 -0.65 -11.02
C LYS A 30 14.07 -1.19 -12.09
N LEU A 31 13.39 -2.28 -11.77
CA LEU A 31 12.40 -2.95 -12.64
C LEU A 31 11.23 -3.45 -11.79
N LEU A 32 10.03 -3.43 -12.35
CA LEU A 32 8.86 -4.12 -11.79
C LEU A 32 8.54 -5.35 -12.65
N LEU A 33 8.99 -6.51 -12.19
CA LEU A 33 8.92 -7.76 -12.92
C LEU A 33 7.71 -8.61 -12.51
N LYS A 34 7.22 -9.46 -13.40
CA LYS A 34 6.16 -10.44 -13.14
C LYS A 34 6.44 -11.29 -11.89
N LYS A 35 7.68 -11.73 -11.70
CA LYS A 35 8.08 -12.47 -10.50
C LYS A 35 7.93 -11.65 -9.21
N HIS A 36 8.16 -10.33 -9.27
CA HIS A 36 7.95 -9.43 -8.12
C HIS A 36 6.46 -9.31 -7.80
N ILE A 37 5.60 -9.21 -8.82
CA ILE A 37 4.14 -9.15 -8.66
C ILE A 37 3.61 -10.45 -8.00
N ILE A 38 4.13 -11.61 -8.41
CA ILE A 38 3.78 -12.90 -7.81
C ILE A 38 4.21 -12.95 -6.35
N GLU A 39 5.46 -12.58 -6.03
CA GLU A 39 5.97 -12.55 -4.65
C GLU A 39 5.18 -11.61 -3.74
N ILE A 40 4.78 -10.45 -4.26
CA ILE A 40 3.92 -9.49 -3.53
C ILE A 40 2.58 -10.14 -3.20
N GLN A 41 1.94 -10.83 -4.15
CA GLN A 41 0.66 -11.48 -3.93
C GLN A 41 0.78 -12.67 -2.95
N GLU A 42 1.85 -13.45 -3.02
CA GLU A 42 2.14 -14.53 -2.05
C GLU A 42 2.21 -14.02 -0.61
N ILE A 43 2.88 -12.87 -0.40
CA ILE A 43 2.95 -12.22 0.91
C ILE A 43 1.57 -11.69 1.34
N LEU A 44 0.81 -11.09 0.43
CA LEU A 44 -0.54 -10.58 0.71
C LEU A 44 -1.49 -11.67 1.19
N GLU A 45 -1.51 -12.79 0.49
CA GLU A 45 -2.47 -13.88 0.69
C GLU A 45 -1.95 -14.99 1.60
N GLN A 46 -0.67 -14.92 1.99
CA GLN A 46 0.00 -15.95 2.80
C GLN A 46 -0.14 -17.36 2.19
N ASN A 47 -0.07 -17.43 0.87
CA ASN A 47 -0.10 -18.68 0.10
C ASN A 47 0.74 -18.56 -1.19
N ASP A 48 1.16 -19.69 -1.72
CA ASP A 48 1.99 -19.84 -2.91
C ASP A 48 1.23 -20.37 -4.14
N ALA A 49 -0.07 -20.15 -4.18
CA ALA A 49 -0.91 -20.64 -5.29
C ALA A 49 -0.49 -20.05 -6.65
N GLY A 50 0.09 -18.84 -6.63
CA GLY A 50 0.59 -18.16 -7.82
C GLY A 50 -0.51 -17.82 -8.81
N ILE A 51 -0.15 -17.74 -10.09
CA ILE A 51 -1.09 -17.42 -11.16
C ILE A 51 -2.10 -18.55 -11.32
N ARG A 52 -3.39 -18.20 -11.40
CA ARG A 52 -4.49 -19.16 -11.54
C ARG A 52 -4.37 -19.99 -12.80
N LYS A 53 -4.59 -21.30 -12.65
CA LYS A 53 -4.55 -22.30 -13.73
C LYS A 53 -5.92 -22.82 -14.10
N GLN A 54 -6.90 -22.66 -13.21
CA GLN A 54 -8.25 -23.17 -13.41
C GLN A 54 -9.15 -22.10 -14.01
N ALA A 55 -9.93 -22.48 -15.00
CA ALA A 55 -11.00 -21.66 -15.55
C ALA A 55 -12.17 -21.53 -14.56
N GLY A 56 -13.07 -20.56 -14.79
CA GLY A 56 -14.28 -20.36 -14.00
C GLY A 56 -14.26 -19.08 -13.14
N THR A 57 -13.18 -18.31 -13.16
CA THR A 57 -13.14 -17.00 -12.49
C THR A 57 -14.07 -16.02 -13.18
N ASN A 58 -14.98 -15.43 -12.39
CA ASN A 58 -15.91 -14.39 -12.84
C ASN A 58 -15.98 -13.29 -11.77
N LEU A 59 -15.93 -12.05 -12.20
CA LEU A 59 -16.21 -10.91 -11.32
C LEU A 59 -17.71 -10.67 -11.29
N LYS A 60 -18.30 -10.76 -10.10
CA LYS A 60 -19.75 -10.68 -9.91
C LYS A 60 -20.12 -9.47 -9.08
N ASN A 61 -21.28 -8.92 -9.35
CA ASN A 61 -21.91 -7.95 -8.46
C ASN A 61 -22.22 -8.64 -7.13
N ALA A 62 -21.70 -8.09 -6.03
CA ALA A 62 -21.86 -8.69 -4.71
C ALA A 62 -23.32 -8.72 -4.20
N GLN A 63 -24.19 -7.83 -4.74
CA GLN A 63 -25.59 -7.75 -4.32
C GLN A 63 -26.51 -8.62 -5.19
N THR A 64 -26.27 -8.61 -6.52
CA THR A 64 -27.16 -9.30 -7.47
C THR A 64 -26.66 -10.68 -7.90
N GLY A 65 -25.37 -10.98 -7.69
CA GLY A 65 -24.71 -12.20 -8.18
C GLY A 65 -24.48 -12.21 -9.70
N GLU A 66 -24.86 -11.16 -10.41
CA GLU A 66 -24.69 -11.05 -11.86
C GLU A 66 -23.20 -10.96 -12.22
N VAL A 67 -22.81 -11.66 -13.29
CA VAL A 67 -21.44 -11.60 -13.82
C VAL A 67 -21.24 -10.27 -14.53
N ILE A 68 -20.34 -9.44 -14.00
CA ILE A 68 -19.99 -8.13 -14.58
C ILE A 68 -18.88 -8.29 -15.61
N TYR A 69 -17.91 -9.14 -15.30
CA TYR A 69 -16.73 -9.33 -16.16
C TYR A 69 -16.18 -10.74 -16.04
N THR A 70 -15.81 -11.33 -17.17
CA THR A 70 -15.12 -12.62 -17.23
C THR A 70 -13.69 -12.37 -17.73
N PRO A 71 -12.67 -12.43 -16.86
CA PRO A 71 -11.28 -12.26 -17.25
C PRO A 71 -10.79 -13.45 -18.10
N PRO A 72 -9.61 -13.37 -18.73
CA PRO A 72 -9.03 -14.49 -19.47
C PRO A 72 -9.04 -15.77 -18.64
N GLN A 73 -9.46 -16.90 -19.26
CA GLN A 73 -9.66 -18.16 -18.53
C GLN A 73 -8.50 -19.14 -18.73
N ASP A 74 -7.72 -18.95 -19.76
CA ASP A 74 -6.60 -19.80 -20.11
C ASP A 74 -5.29 -19.33 -19.46
N TYR A 75 -4.56 -20.28 -18.86
CA TYR A 75 -3.33 -19.98 -18.12
C TYR A 75 -2.24 -19.40 -19.04
N GLU A 76 -2.09 -19.90 -20.25
CA GLU A 76 -1.08 -19.43 -21.19
C GLU A 76 -1.36 -18.01 -21.62
N THR A 77 -2.62 -17.69 -21.93
CA THR A 77 -3.07 -16.32 -22.21
C THR A 77 -2.81 -15.37 -21.05
N ILE A 78 -3.07 -15.79 -19.82
CA ILE A 78 -2.79 -14.97 -18.64
C ILE A 78 -1.29 -14.68 -18.52
N GLN A 79 -0.45 -15.69 -18.74
CA GLN A 79 1.01 -15.55 -18.72
C GLN A 79 1.53 -14.60 -19.79
N GLU A 80 1.00 -14.69 -21.01
CA GLU A 80 1.33 -13.81 -22.13
C GLU A 80 0.95 -12.37 -21.84
N LEU A 81 -0.27 -12.13 -21.36
CA LEU A 81 -0.74 -10.79 -20.99
C LEU A 81 0.05 -10.18 -19.84
N LEU A 82 0.42 -10.96 -18.83
CA LEU A 82 1.29 -10.48 -17.75
C LEU A 82 2.71 -10.17 -18.23
N THR A 83 3.23 -10.96 -19.18
CA THR A 83 4.54 -10.69 -19.77
C THR A 83 4.50 -9.41 -20.61
N ASN A 84 3.42 -9.20 -21.36
CA ASN A 84 3.20 -7.95 -22.11
C ASN A 84 3.09 -6.75 -21.17
N LEU A 85 2.35 -6.90 -20.06
CA LEU A 85 2.25 -5.84 -19.03
C LEU A 85 3.60 -5.53 -18.40
N GLU A 86 4.43 -6.55 -18.10
CA GLU A 86 5.79 -6.37 -17.59
C GLU A 86 6.65 -5.54 -18.55
N ILE A 87 6.59 -5.86 -19.84
CA ILE A 87 7.29 -5.11 -20.91
C ILE A 87 6.81 -3.65 -20.91
N TYR A 88 5.50 -3.44 -20.93
CA TYR A 88 4.91 -2.10 -20.94
C TYR A 88 5.31 -1.24 -19.74
N ILE A 89 5.38 -1.84 -18.54
CA ILE A 89 5.79 -1.16 -17.31
C ILE A 89 7.25 -0.67 -17.38
N ASN A 90 8.13 -1.50 -17.94
CA ASN A 90 9.57 -1.28 -17.86
C ASN A 90 10.18 -0.59 -19.08
N GLU A 91 9.53 -0.69 -20.24
CA GLU A 91 10.01 0.00 -21.44
C GLU A 91 9.63 1.48 -21.43
N PRO A 92 10.54 2.38 -21.88
CA PRO A 92 10.23 3.80 -22.02
C PRO A 92 9.19 4.02 -23.12
N ASN A 93 8.27 4.95 -22.89
CA ASN A 93 7.32 5.46 -23.88
C ASN A 93 7.08 6.96 -23.64
N ASP A 94 6.42 7.64 -24.58
CA ASP A 94 6.19 9.08 -24.56
C ASP A 94 4.91 9.50 -23.80
N ILE A 95 4.23 8.54 -23.14
CA ILE A 95 3.00 8.82 -22.38
C ILE A 95 3.39 9.26 -20.96
N ASP A 96 2.66 10.24 -20.41
CA ASP A 96 2.84 10.68 -19.01
C ASP A 96 2.74 9.49 -18.04
N SER A 97 3.61 9.49 -17.03
CA SER A 97 3.71 8.37 -16.09
C SER A 97 2.43 8.14 -15.27
N LEU A 98 1.67 9.18 -14.93
CA LEU A 98 0.40 9.02 -14.22
C LEU A 98 -0.69 8.43 -15.13
N ILE A 99 -0.69 8.80 -16.40
CA ILE A 99 -1.57 8.18 -17.41
C ILE A 99 -1.20 6.72 -17.60
N ASN A 100 0.10 6.41 -17.74
CA ASN A 100 0.58 5.03 -17.81
C ASN A 100 0.17 4.20 -16.59
N MET A 101 0.23 4.78 -15.39
CA MET A 101 -0.21 4.10 -14.17
C MET A 101 -1.69 3.72 -14.23
N ALA A 102 -2.55 4.61 -14.74
CA ALA A 102 -3.98 4.32 -14.91
C ALA A 102 -4.21 3.17 -15.91
N ILE A 103 -3.44 3.15 -17.01
CA ILE A 103 -3.49 2.07 -18.02
C ILE A 103 -3.00 0.75 -17.41
N ILE A 104 -1.88 0.75 -16.73
CA ILE A 104 -1.29 -0.42 -16.05
C ILE A 104 -2.30 -1.01 -15.06
N HIS A 105 -2.92 -0.16 -14.24
CA HIS A 105 -3.90 -0.59 -13.25
C HIS A 105 -5.12 -1.25 -13.90
N HIS A 106 -5.70 -0.61 -14.92
CA HIS A 106 -6.83 -1.18 -15.67
C HIS A 106 -6.46 -2.52 -16.30
N GLN A 107 -5.28 -2.61 -16.93
CA GLN A 107 -4.84 -3.84 -17.60
C GLN A 107 -4.61 -4.96 -16.59
N PHE A 108 -3.96 -4.69 -15.46
CA PHE A 108 -3.77 -5.69 -14.41
C PHE A 108 -5.10 -6.20 -13.84
N GLU A 109 -6.04 -5.31 -13.53
CA GLU A 109 -7.39 -5.67 -13.07
C GLU A 109 -8.20 -6.43 -14.13
N SER A 110 -7.94 -6.20 -15.41
CA SER A 110 -8.58 -6.92 -16.50
C SER A 110 -7.98 -8.31 -16.74
N ILE A 111 -6.67 -8.49 -16.58
CA ILE A 111 -6.04 -9.81 -16.60
C ILE A 111 -6.51 -10.65 -15.41
N HIS A 112 -6.63 -10.05 -14.23
CA HIS A 112 -7.07 -10.68 -12.98
C HIS A 112 -6.35 -12.00 -12.71
N PRO A 113 -5.02 -12.00 -12.60
CA PRO A 113 -4.18 -13.19 -12.74
C PRO A 113 -4.24 -14.17 -11.57
N PHE A 114 -4.71 -13.75 -10.41
CA PHE A 114 -4.68 -14.54 -9.17
C PHE A 114 -6.07 -15.03 -8.77
N TYR A 115 -6.11 -16.04 -7.90
CA TYR A 115 -7.36 -16.53 -7.30
C TYR A 115 -7.96 -15.51 -6.32
N ASP A 116 -7.09 -14.82 -5.56
CA ASP A 116 -7.46 -13.74 -4.64
C ASP A 116 -6.36 -12.66 -4.59
N GLY A 117 -6.65 -11.51 -3.97
CA GLY A 117 -5.68 -10.44 -3.75
C GLY A 117 -5.42 -9.54 -4.97
N ASN A 118 -6.09 -9.73 -6.12
CA ASN A 118 -5.83 -8.94 -7.33
C ASN A 118 -5.92 -7.44 -7.07
N GLY A 119 -7.01 -6.95 -6.50
CA GLY A 119 -7.20 -5.52 -6.24
C GLY A 119 -6.15 -4.92 -5.28
N ARG A 120 -5.71 -5.68 -4.26
CA ARG A 120 -4.65 -5.25 -3.34
C ARG A 120 -3.30 -5.21 -4.05
N THR A 121 -2.98 -6.24 -4.82
CA THR A 121 -1.77 -6.32 -5.65
C THR A 121 -1.74 -5.19 -6.68
N GLY A 122 -2.84 -4.94 -7.40
CA GLY A 122 -2.95 -3.84 -8.38
C GLY A 122 -2.67 -2.47 -7.76
N ARG A 123 -3.16 -2.21 -6.55
CA ARG A 123 -2.87 -0.95 -5.85
C ARG A 123 -1.40 -0.85 -5.38
N ILE A 124 -0.78 -1.96 -5.01
CA ILE A 124 0.67 -1.97 -4.72
C ILE A 124 1.47 -1.72 -6.00
N ILE A 125 1.10 -2.32 -7.13
CA ILE A 125 1.72 -2.07 -8.43
C ILE A 125 1.73 -0.58 -8.76
N ASN A 126 0.62 0.15 -8.54
CA ASN A 126 0.54 1.59 -8.76
C ASN A 126 1.60 2.35 -7.96
N ILE A 127 1.72 2.07 -6.67
CA ILE A 127 2.70 2.73 -5.78
C ILE A 127 4.12 2.42 -6.25
N LEU A 128 4.41 1.16 -6.57
CA LEU A 128 5.73 0.73 -7.03
C LEU A 128 6.07 1.33 -8.40
N TYR A 129 5.08 1.52 -9.26
CA TYR A 129 5.28 2.19 -10.54
C TYR A 129 5.63 3.68 -10.36
N LEU A 130 4.98 4.38 -9.43
CA LEU A 130 5.35 5.77 -9.12
C LEU A 130 6.78 5.87 -8.57
N ILE A 131 7.21 4.90 -7.76
CA ILE A 131 8.61 4.81 -7.29
C ILE A 131 9.57 4.52 -8.45
N LEU A 132 9.22 3.59 -9.34
CA LEU A 132 10.01 3.26 -10.51
C LEU A 132 10.21 4.46 -11.46
N LYS A 133 9.26 5.39 -11.49
CA LYS A 133 9.30 6.62 -12.29
C LYS A 133 9.80 7.85 -11.52
N ASP A 134 10.40 7.67 -10.34
CA ASP A 134 10.94 8.73 -9.48
C ASP A 134 9.90 9.82 -9.11
N LEU A 135 8.61 9.46 -9.07
CA LEU A 135 7.52 10.32 -8.61
C LEU A 135 7.24 10.16 -7.10
N LEU A 136 7.75 9.10 -6.49
CA LEU A 136 7.76 8.85 -5.06
C LEU A 136 9.11 8.29 -4.62
N ASP A 137 9.68 8.82 -3.54
CA ASP A 137 10.91 8.29 -2.93
C ASP A 137 10.63 7.07 -2.02
N ILE A 138 9.46 7.05 -1.40
CA ILE A 138 9.02 6.01 -0.46
C ILE A 138 7.53 5.67 -0.68
N PRO A 139 7.09 4.45 -0.30
CA PRO A 139 5.73 3.98 -0.60
C PRO A 139 4.67 4.51 0.39
N VAL A 140 4.46 5.83 0.41
CA VAL A 140 3.54 6.50 1.37
C VAL A 140 2.16 6.82 0.82
N LEU A 141 1.92 6.65 -0.48
CA LEU A 141 0.65 6.99 -1.11
C LEU A 141 -0.38 5.87 -0.95
N TYR A 142 -1.45 6.10 -0.19
CA TYR A 142 -2.47 5.08 0.09
C TYR A 142 -3.72 5.25 -0.78
N LEU A 143 -3.61 4.93 -2.09
CA LEU A 143 -4.71 5.03 -3.07
C LEU A 143 -5.95 4.22 -2.69
N SER A 144 -5.79 3.16 -1.87
CA SER A 144 -6.91 2.33 -1.45
C SER A 144 -8.01 3.11 -0.74
N ARG A 145 -7.67 4.17 0.00
CA ARG A 145 -8.64 5.00 0.73
C ARG A 145 -9.62 5.66 -0.25
N TYR A 146 -9.09 6.32 -1.28
CA TYR A 146 -9.92 6.96 -2.29
C TYR A 146 -10.79 5.95 -3.05
N ILE A 147 -10.19 4.83 -3.50
CA ILE A 147 -10.91 3.79 -4.23
C ILE A 147 -12.04 3.17 -3.40
N ILE A 148 -11.84 2.95 -2.09
CA ILE A 148 -12.88 2.37 -1.22
C ILE A 148 -14.03 3.36 -1.02
N THR A 149 -13.75 4.65 -0.86
CA THR A 149 -14.79 5.68 -0.69
C THR A 149 -15.56 5.97 -1.97
N HIS A 150 -14.94 5.77 -3.15
CA HIS A 150 -15.53 5.96 -4.48
C HIS A 150 -15.70 4.63 -5.24
N LYS A 151 -16.00 3.56 -4.52
CA LYS A 151 -16.01 2.17 -5.03
C LYS A 151 -16.98 1.96 -6.18
N ALA A 152 -18.14 2.62 -6.17
CA ALA A 152 -19.14 2.49 -7.23
C ALA A 152 -18.62 3.03 -8.58
N ASP A 153 -18.01 4.20 -8.56
CA ASP A 153 -17.39 4.81 -9.75
C ASP A 153 -16.20 4.01 -10.24
N TYR A 154 -15.37 3.51 -9.33
CA TYR A 154 -14.25 2.64 -9.69
C TYR A 154 -14.67 1.45 -10.55
N TYR A 155 -15.66 0.67 -10.11
CA TYR A 155 -16.11 -0.51 -10.85
C TYR A 155 -16.87 -0.15 -12.12
N ARG A 156 -17.65 0.93 -12.10
CA ARG A 156 -18.35 1.43 -13.30
C ARG A 156 -17.35 1.82 -14.38
N LEU A 157 -16.35 2.64 -14.04
CA LEU A 157 -15.34 3.13 -14.98
C LEU A 157 -14.43 2.01 -15.50
N LEU A 158 -14.03 1.04 -14.66
CA LEU A 158 -13.33 -0.16 -15.12
C LEU A 158 -14.11 -0.90 -16.20
N GLN A 159 -15.43 -0.98 -16.06
CA GLN A 159 -16.27 -1.67 -17.01
C GLN A 159 -16.52 -0.82 -18.27
N GLU A 160 -16.71 0.49 -18.14
CA GLU A 160 -16.93 1.39 -19.27
C GLU A 160 -15.71 1.45 -20.20
N VAL A 161 -14.49 1.35 -19.67
CA VAL A 161 -13.31 1.17 -20.54
C VAL A 161 -13.40 -0.11 -21.36
N ARG A 162 -13.84 -1.23 -20.78
CA ARG A 162 -13.93 -2.53 -21.46
C ARG A 162 -15.04 -2.59 -22.51
N THR A 163 -16.15 -1.88 -22.29
CA THR A 163 -17.36 -1.99 -23.13
C THR A 163 -17.56 -0.81 -24.08
N GLU A 164 -17.01 0.35 -23.74
CA GLU A 164 -17.27 1.62 -24.43
C GLU A 164 -16.00 2.40 -24.77
N ASP A 165 -14.82 1.85 -24.45
CA ASP A 165 -13.51 2.47 -24.70
C ASP A 165 -13.33 3.86 -24.03
N LYS A 166 -14.00 4.07 -22.89
CA LYS A 166 -13.99 5.34 -22.14
C LYS A 166 -12.74 5.49 -21.28
N TRP A 167 -11.58 5.61 -21.92
CA TRP A 167 -10.31 5.78 -21.24
C TRP A 167 -10.16 7.12 -20.52
N GLU A 168 -10.71 8.19 -21.08
CA GLU A 168 -10.55 9.53 -20.52
C GLU A 168 -11.11 9.62 -19.10
N GLU A 169 -12.34 9.17 -18.89
CA GLU A 169 -13.01 9.20 -17.60
C GLU A 169 -12.31 8.32 -16.55
N TRP A 170 -11.81 7.16 -16.98
CA TRP A 170 -11.01 6.30 -16.12
C TRP A 170 -9.69 6.94 -15.70
N ILE A 171 -8.96 7.52 -16.65
CA ILE A 171 -7.69 8.20 -16.39
C ILE A 171 -7.91 9.37 -15.45
N LEU A 172 -8.92 10.21 -15.69
CA LEU A 172 -9.27 11.34 -14.83
C LEU A 172 -9.60 10.88 -13.41
N TYR A 173 -10.35 9.80 -13.25
CA TYR A 173 -10.64 9.20 -11.95
C TYR A 173 -9.38 8.79 -11.18
N ILE A 174 -8.43 8.14 -11.86
CA ILE A 174 -7.16 7.74 -11.23
C ILE A 174 -6.29 8.94 -10.90
N LEU A 175 -6.24 9.97 -11.75
CA LEU A 175 -5.51 11.21 -11.50
C LEU A 175 -6.08 11.95 -10.28
N GLU A 176 -7.40 12.05 -10.16
CA GLU A 176 -8.08 12.63 -9.00
C GLU A 176 -7.79 11.83 -7.73
N ALA A 177 -7.76 10.49 -7.80
CA ALA A 177 -7.37 9.64 -6.69
C ALA A 177 -5.93 9.94 -6.22
N VAL A 178 -4.99 10.13 -7.15
CA VAL A 178 -3.60 10.49 -6.85
C VAL A 178 -3.54 11.88 -6.21
N GLU A 179 -4.19 12.87 -6.79
CA GLU A 179 -4.19 14.24 -6.30
C GLU A 179 -4.72 14.32 -4.87
N GLN A 180 -5.93 13.81 -4.63
CA GLN A 180 -6.56 13.88 -3.32
C GLN A 180 -5.78 13.10 -2.26
N THR A 181 -5.34 11.89 -2.58
CA THR A 181 -4.54 11.09 -1.65
C THR A 181 -3.18 11.75 -1.35
N SER A 182 -2.57 12.41 -2.32
CA SER A 182 -1.30 13.13 -2.13
C SER A 182 -1.48 14.33 -1.21
N LEU A 183 -2.52 15.12 -1.39
CA LEU A 183 -2.84 16.26 -0.53
C LEU A 183 -3.11 15.83 0.91
N GLU A 184 -3.93 14.79 1.10
CA GLU A 184 -4.18 14.23 2.44
C GLU A 184 -2.90 13.67 3.09
N THR A 185 -2.02 13.04 2.31
CA THR A 185 -0.76 12.50 2.81
C THR A 185 0.20 13.61 3.25
N ILE A 186 0.30 14.70 2.46
CA ILE A 186 1.11 15.88 2.81
C ILE A 186 0.59 16.51 4.11
N GLU A 187 -0.73 16.70 4.24
CA GLU A 187 -1.33 17.25 5.45
C GLU A 187 -1.05 16.37 6.68
N LEU A 188 -1.17 15.05 6.53
CA LEU A 188 -0.87 14.09 7.59
C LEU A 188 0.61 14.16 8.01
N ILE A 189 1.54 14.18 7.06
CA ILE A 189 2.98 14.28 7.33
C ILE A 189 3.31 15.57 8.07
N ASN A 190 2.76 16.71 7.62
CA ASN A 190 2.96 17.99 8.28
C ASN A 190 2.40 17.96 9.71
N SER A 191 1.21 17.43 9.92
CA SER A 191 0.58 17.29 11.23
C SER A 191 1.41 16.42 12.19
N ILE A 192 1.96 15.31 11.70
CA ILE A 192 2.86 14.45 12.49
C ILE A 192 4.15 15.18 12.83
N SER A 193 4.75 15.89 11.86
CA SER A 193 5.98 16.67 12.05
C SER A 193 5.79 17.76 13.10
N ASP A 194 4.69 18.51 13.02
CA ASP A 194 4.37 19.56 13.99
C ASP A 194 4.14 18.99 15.39
N LEU A 195 3.45 17.86 15.48
CA LEU A 195 3.25 17.17 16.75
C LEU A 195 4.58 16.68 17.33
N MET A 196 5.45 16.13 16.50
CA MET A 196 6.77 15.64 16.91
C MET A 196 7.62 16.79 17.50
N ILE A 197 7.62 17.96 16.87
CA ILE A 197 8.31 19.16 17.38
C ILE A 197 7.71 19.59 18.73
N LYS A 198 6.39 19.68 18.84
CA LYS A 198 5.72 20.05 20.11
C LYS A 198 6.04 19.07 21.24
N ILE A 199 6.03 17.78 20.97
CA ILE A 199 6.37 16.73 21.96
C ILE A 199 7.85 16.81 22.35
N GLN A 200 8.75 17.01 21.38
CA GLN A 200 10.17 17.20 21.61
C GLN A 200 10.43 18.39 22.56
N ASP A 201 9.85 19.55 22.28
CA ASP A 201 9.98 20.74 23.09
C ASP A 201 9.45 20.51 24.51
N LYS A 202 8.27 19.90 24.63
CA LYS A 202 7.65 19.59 25.92
C LYS A 202 8.50 18.67 26.77
N ILE A 203 9.01 17.56 26.21
CA ILE A 203 9.87 16.63 26.92
C ILE A 203 11.19 17.31 27.32
N SER A 204 11.78 18.12 26.43
CA SER A 204 13.05 18.80 26.73
C SER A 204 12.93 19.81 27.87
N GLN A 205 11.79 20.48 28.00
CA GLN A 205 11.52 21.49 29.03
C GLN A 205 11.08 20.87 30.37
N GLU A 206 10.14 19.92 30.33
CA GLU A 206 9.53 19.36 31.55
C GLU A 206 10.26 18.14 32.07
N LEU A 207 10.93 17.36 31.21
CA LEU A 207 11.62 16.12 31.54
C LEU A 207 13.06 16.07 30.98
N PRO A 208 13.90 17.10 31.23
CA PRO A 208 15.25 17.21 30.63
C PRO A 208 16.17 16.03 30.94
N LYS A 209 15.91 15.27 32.01
CA LYS A 209 16.72 14.13 32.43
C LYS A 209 16.51 12.88 31.57
N ILE A 210 15.38 12.76 30.95
CA ILE A 210 15.05 11.60 30.11
C ILE A 210 14.99 11.97 28.62
N TYR A 211 15.04 13.26 28.29
CA TYR A 211 15.03 13.74 26.93
C TYR A 211 16.18 13.16 26.10
N SER A 212 15.83 12.58 24.96
CA SER A 212 16.74 12.26 23.87
C SER A 212 15.98 12.28 22.55
N LYS A 213 16.68 12.49 21.44
CA LYS A 213 16.07 12.36 20.10
C LYS A 213 15.51 10.97 19.90
N ASP A 214 16.27 9.95 20.29
CA ASP A 214 15.86 8.54 20.14
C ASP A 214 14.56 8.25 20.89
N LEU A 215 14.37 8.83 22.10
CA LEU A 215 13.10 8.69 22.82
C LEU A 215 11.94 9.28 22.03
N VAL A 216 12.10 10.50 21.48
CA VAL A 216 11.04 11.12 20.68
C VAL A 216 10.75 10.30 19.43
N GLU A 217 11.76 9.85 18.70
CA GLU A 217 11.60 9.00 17.51
C GLU A 217 10.83 7.72 17.83
N ILE A 218 11.13 7.05 18.93
CA ILE A 218 10.43 5.82 19.35
C ILE A 218 8.94 6.08 19.58
N LEU A 219 8.57 7.23 20.18
CA LEU A 219 7.17 7.58 20.41
C LEU A 219 6.36 7.72 19.10
N PHE A 220 7.03 8.05 17.98
CA PHE A 220 6.41 8.23 16.66
C PHE A 220 6.58 7.05 15.70
N MET A 221 7.33 6.01 16.10
CA MET A 221 7.52 4.83 15.22
C MET A 221 6.25 4.01 15.01
N HIS A 222 5.34 4.05 15.98
CA HIS A 222 4.09 3.31 15.97
C HIS A 222 2.95 4.17 16.52
N PRO A 223 1.69 3.89 16.18
CA PRO A 223 0.53 4.60 16.74
C PRO A 223 0.38 4.45 18.26
N TYR A 224 1.14 3.57 18.88
CA TYR A 224 1.18 3.32 20.32
C TYR A 224 2.60 2.97 20.74
N THR A 225 2.93 3.19 22.02
CA THR A 225 4.25 2.87 22.57
C THR A 225 4.15 1.77 23.61
N LYS A 226 5.13 0.86 23.65
CA LYS A 226 5.26 -0.23 24.65
C LYS A 226 6.60 -0.13 25.35
N ILE A 227 6.65 -0.65 26.60
CA ILE A 227 7.89 -0.73 27.39
C ILE A 227 9.01 -1.40 26.57
N ASP A 228 8.71 -2.49 25.87
CA ASP A 228 9.69 -3.27 25.13
C ASP A 228 10.33 -2.45 23.98
N PHE A 229 9.60 -1.54 23.35
CA PHE A 229 10.17 -0.64 22.32
C PHE A 229 11.26 0.28 22.88
N LEU A 230 11.05 0.81 24.10
CA LEU A 230 12.08 1.63 24.77
C LEU A 230 13.27 0.77 25.21
N VAL A 231 13.02 -0.43 25.74
CA VAL A 231 14.09 -1.36 26.16
C VAL A 231 15.00 -1.68 24.99
N ASP A 232 14.43 -2.10 23.86
CA ASP A 232 15.19 -2.56 22.70
C ASP A 232 15.95 -1.42 22.01
N ARG A 233 15.32 -0.25 21.91
CA ARG A 233 15.89 0.86 21.14
C ARG A 233 16.83 1.76 21.95
N LEU A 234 16.51 2.01 23.23
CA LEU A 234 17.35 2.84 24.11
C LEU A 234 18.37 2.01 24.89
N ASN A 235 18.35 0.69 24.77
CA ASN A 235 19.20 -0.23 25.53
C ASN A 235 19.14 0.03 27.06
N ILE A 236 17.94 0.23 27.58
CA ILE A 236 17.65 0.50 28.99
C ILE A 236 16.92 -0.68 29.65
N THR A 237 16.91 -0.72 30.98
CA THR A 237 16.19 -1.77 31.70
C THR A 237 14.67 -1.56 31.60
N ARG A 238 13.89 -2.65 31.68
CA ARG A 238 12.42 -2.60 31.74
C ARG A 238 11.90 -1.66 32.83
N LYS A 239 12.57 -1.63 33.99
CA LYS A 239 12.22 -0.72 35.11
C LYS A 239 12.42 0.76 34.71
N THR A 240 13.50 1.07 34.01
CA THR A 240 13.78 2.42 33.50
C THR A 240 12.79 2.83 32.44
N ALA A 241 12.48 1.93 31.49
CA ALA A 241 11.51 2.18 30.44
C ALA A 241 10.09 2.44 31.01
N SER A 242 9.65 1.63 31.98
CA SER A 242 8.38 1.86 32.68
C SER A 242 8.34 3.21 33.40
N LYS A 243 9.46 3.59 34.03
CA LYS A 243 9.58 4.92 34.66
C LYS A 243 9.45 6.05 33.63
N TYR A 244 10.11 5.94 32.49
CA TYR A 244 10.03 6.95 31.43
C TYR A 244 8.60 7.11 30.91
N LEU A 245 7.89 6.01 30.63
CA LEU A 245 6.51 6.07 30.17
C LEU A 245 5.58 6.71 31.21
N ASN A 246 5.74 6.39 32.50
CA ASN A 246 4.97 7.02 33.57
C ASN A 246 5.27 8.53 33.69
N GLU A 247 6.52 8.96 33.52
CA GLU A 247 6.87 10.39 33.51
C GLU A 247 6.26 11.12 32.30
N LEU A 248 6.25 10.49 31.11
CA LEU A 248 5.58 11.01 29.92
C LEU A 248 4.07 11.13 30.12
N GLU A 249 3.42 10.08 30.64
CA GLU A 249 1.98 10.08 30.96
C GLU A 249 1.63 11.21 31.94
N ASN A 250 2.45 11.44 32.97
CA ASN A 250 2.21 12.52 33.95
C ASN A 250 2.23 13.93 33.35
N ILE A 251 2.91 14.14 32.24
CA ILE A 251 2.91 15.41 31.50
C ILE A 251 1.91 15.40 30.32
N GLY A 252 1.12 14.34 30.18
CA GLY A 252 0.07 14.23 29.15
C GLY A 252 0.61 13.93 27.75
N ILE A 253 1.59 13.03 27.69
CA ILE A 253 2.13 12.42 26.46
C ILE A 253 1.84 10.94 26.46
#